data_b6ce1481426d4dfe637629c6915da67d
#
_entry.id   b6ce1481426d4dfe637629c6915da67d
#
_cell.length_a   1.000
_cell.length_b   1.000
_cell.length_c   1.000
_cell.angle_alpha   90.00
_cell.angle_beta   90.00
_cell.angle_gamma   90.00
#
_symmetry.space_group_name_H-M   'P 1'
#
loop_
_entity.id
_entity.type
_entity.pdbx_description
1 polymer ?
#
loop_
_entity_poly.entity_id
_entity_poly.type
_entity_poly.pdbx_seq_one_letter_code
_entity_poly.pdbx_strand_id
1 'polypeptide(L)'
;MANKQVDVATNNTENLDKLKTSAPDKLKEIKVIWKSPLIPGDPIVWRKNLSESTKDKVYDFFMTYGKTPEEKAVLERLGWAPFRPSSDLQLVPIRRLALFKEMQGVKDNKGLKDEEKTSKVAAIQAQLEDLDRLTAALGAMTSVNKAVQ
;
A
#
# COMPACT_ATOMS: atom_id res chain seq x y z
N MET A 1 -10.74 -19.20 -11.17
CA MET A 1 -11.57 -18.38 -12.05
C MET A 1 -11.38 -18.79 -13.51
N ALA A 2 -10.39 -18.31 -14.26
CA ALA A 2 -10.25 -18.66 -15.71
C ALA A 2 -10.18 -20.18 -16.02
N ASN A 3 -9.81 -21.02 -15.04
CA ASN A 3 -9.85 -22.48 -15.15
C ASN A 3 -11.11 -23.09 -14.49
N LYS A 4 -12.11 -22.26 -14.14
CA LYS A 4 -13.39 -22.68 -13.51
C LYS A 4 -13.26 -23.44 -12.20
N GLN A 5 -12.14 -23.30 -11.49
CA GLN A 5 -11.90 -23.96 -10.20
C GLN A 5 -12.53 -23.20 -9.02
N VAL A 6 -12.73 -21.90 -9.18
CA VAL A 6 -13.36 -21.00 -8.19
C VAL A 6 -14.18 -19.94 -8.92
N ASP A 7 -15.28 -19.50 -8.30
CA ASP A 7 -16.17 -18.48 -8.84
C ASP A 7 -15.63 -17.06 -8.59
N VAL A 8 -15.00 -16.85 -7.43
CA VAL A 8 -14.42 -15.56 -7.00
C VAL A 8 -13.00 -15.77 -6.48
N ALA A 9 -12.11 -14.83 -6.77
CA ALA A 9 -10.75 -14.82 -6.26
C ALA A 9 -10.26 -13.38 -6.05
N THR A 10 -9.34 -13.19 -5.12
CA THR A 10 -8.61 -11.94 -4.95
C THR A 10 -7.39 -11.92 -5.88
N ASN A 11 -7.06 -10.74 -6.38
CA ASN A 11 -5.87 -10.53 -7.20
C ASN A 11 -5.43 -9.06 -7.11
N ASN A 12 -4.26 -8.73 -7.65
CA ASN A 12 -3.76 -7.37 -7.77
C ASN A 12 -3.82 -6.88 -9.23
N THR A 13 -3.66 -5.57 -9.43
CA THR A 13 -3.70 -4.94 -10.74
C THR A 13 -2.54 -5.36 -11.62
N GLU A 14 -1.35 -5.56 -11.06
CA GLU A 14 -0.16 -5.99 -11.80
C GLU A 14 -0.34 -7.35 -12.48
N ASN A 15 -0.95 -8.31 -11.77
CA ASN A 15 -1.25 -9.61 -12.35
C ASN A 15 -2.31 -9.52 -13.46
N LEU A 16 -3.29 -8.62 -13.33
CA LEU A 16 -4.26 -8.38 -14.40
C LEU A 16 -3.58 -7.76 -15.62
N ASP A 17 -2.62 -6.84 -15.45
CA ASP A 17 -1.86 -6.25 -16.55
C ASP A 17 -0.95 -7.28 -17.22
N LYS A 18 -0.28 -8.15 -16.46
CA LYS A 18 0.46 -9.29 -17.01
C LYS A 18 -0.44 -10.22 -17.82
N LEU A 19 -1.66 -10.47 -17.33
CA LEU A 19 -2.62 -11.33 -18.02
C LEU A 19 -3.10 -10.75 -19.37
N LYS A 20 -3.17 -9.41 -19.50
CA LYS A 20 -3.48 -8.74 -20.77
C LYS A 20 -2.52 -9.14 -21.89
N THR A 21 -1.26 -9.30 -21.54
CA THR A 21 -0.19 -9.63 -22.50
C THR A 21 -0.03 -11.13 -22.69
N SER A 22 -0.07 -11.90 -21.58
CA SER A 22 0.24 -13.35 -21.61
C SER A 22 -0.95 -14.23 -22.00
N ALA A 23 -2.20 -13.82 -21.70
CA ALA A 23 -3.39 -14.59 -21.98
C ALA A 23 -4.64 -13.70 -22.11
N PRO A 24 -4.75 -12.88 -23.16
CA PRO A 24 -5.82 -11.90 -23.32
C PRO A 24 -7.21 -12.55 -23.38
N ASP A 25 -7.33 -13.75 -23.93
CA ASP A 25 -8.63 -14.44 -23.99
C ASP A 25 -9.14 -14.87 -22.61
N LYS A 26 -8.24 -15.30 -21.70
CA LYS A 26 -8.61 -15.61 -20.34
C LYS A 26 -9.06 -14.36 -19.56
N LEU A 27 -8.53 -13.20 -19.89
CA LEU A 27 -8.94 -11.94 -19.27
C LEU A 27 -10.40 -11.58 -19.64
N LYS A 28 -10.87 -11.92 -20.83
CA LYS A 28 -12.25 -11.68 -21.27
C LYS A 28 -13.28 -12.47 -20.43
N GLU A 29 -12.86 -13.58 -19.84
CA GLU A 29 -13.69 -14.41 -18.97
C GLU A 29 -13.74 -13.91 -17.52
N ILE A 30 -12.93 -12.89 -17.17
CA ILE A 30 -12.78 -12.37 -15.81
C ILE A 30 -13.44 -11.01 -15.69
N LYS A 31 -14.33 -10.84 -14.70
CA LYS A 31 -14.93 -9.56 -14.37
C LYS A 31 -14.39 -9.07 -13.02
N VAL A 32 -13.84 -7.86 -12.98
CA VAL A 32 -13.51 -7.19 -11.73
C VAL A 32 -14.82 -6.69 -11.11
N ILE A 33 -15.20 -7.26 -9.97
CA ILE A 33 -16.43 -6.92 -9.27
C ILE A 33 -16.22 -5.91 -8.15
N TRP A 34 -14.99 -5.76 -7.69
CA TRP A 34 -14.62 -4.80 -6.65
C TRP A 34 -13.14 -4.43 -6.75
N LYS A 35 -12.81 -3.20 -6.41
CA LYS A 35 -11.43 -2.70 -6.27
C LYS A 35 -11.26 -2.06 -4.90
N SER A 36 -10.18 -2.40 -4.21
CA SER A 36 -9.79 -1.73 -2.97
C SER A 36 -9.36 -0.28 -3.23
N PRO A 37 -9.34 0.58 -2.21
CA PRO A 37 -8.51 1.78 -2.24
C PRO A 37 -7.07 1.43 -2.62
N LEU A 38 -6.34 2.42 -3.13
CA LEU A 38 -4.95 2.22 -3.54
C LEU A 38 -4.12 1.70 -2.35
N ILE A 39 -3.49 0.54 -2.55
CA ILE A 39 -2.50 0.00 -1.64
C ILE A 39 -1.14 0.47 -2.17
N PRO A 40 -0.34 1.20 -1.39
CA PRO A 40 0.99 1.62 -1.82
C PRO A 40 1.87 0.41 -2.13
N GLY A 41 2.80 0.57 -3.07
CA GLY A 41 3.83 -0.43 -3.36
C GLY A 41 4.76 -0.66 -2.16
N ASP A 42 5.50 -1.74 -2.21
CA ASP A 42 6.43 -2.13 -1.14
C ASP A 42 7.55 -1.09 -1.00
N PRO A 43 7.77 -0.52 0.19
CA PRO A 43 8.84 0.44 0.40
C PRO A 43 10.19 -0.26 0.55
N ILE A 44 11.26 0.40 0.09
CA ILE A 44 12.62 0.05 0.48
C ILE A 44 12.87 0.64 1.86
N VAL A 45 13.28 -0.20 2.79
CA VAL A 45 13.51 0.18 4.18
C VAL A 45 14.92 -0.14 4.63
N TRP A 46 15.45 0.65 5.56
CA TRP A 46 16.73 0.40 6.21
C TRP A 46 16.62 0.33 7.73
N ARG A 47 17.62 -0.21 8.37
CA ARG A 47 17.69 -0.24 9.84
C ARG A 47 17.86 1.17 10.40
N LYS A 48 17.13 1.50 11.46
CA LYS A 48 17.20 2.83 12.12
C LYS A 48 18.60 3.15 12.65
N ASN A 49 19.37 2.14 13.06
CA ASN A 49 20.72 2.27 13.64
C ASN A 49 21.87 2.30 12.62
N LEU A 50 21.58 2.46 11.32
CA LEU A 50 22.63 2.79 10.36
C LEU A 50 23.13 4.21 10.62
N SER A 51 24.45 4.44 10.33
CA SER A 51 24.99 5.80 10.37
C SER A 51 24.28 6.72 9.36
N GLU A 52 24.13 7.99 9.66
CA GLU A 52 23.50 8.96 8.76
C GLU A 52 24.24 8.99 7.41
N SER A 53 25.58 8.99 7.42
CA SER A 53 26.36 8.93 6.18
C SER A 53 26.06 7.70 5.31
N THR A 54 25.70 6.55 5.91
CA THR A 54 25.28 5.37 5.14
C THR A 54 23.88 5.55 4.60
N LYS A 55 22.96 6.11 5.40
CA LYS A 55 21.60 6.40 4.96
C LYS A 55 21.60 7.37 3.79
N ASP A 56 22.40 8.45 3.87
CA ASP A 56 22.51 9.44 2.79
C ASP A 56 22.99 8.80 1.49
N LYS A 57 24.03 7.96 1.54
CA LYS A 57 24.53 7.26 0.35
C LYS A 57 23.49 6.33 -0.27
N VAL A 58 22.75 5.59 0.55
CA VAL A 58 21.68 4.71 0.07
C VAL A 58 20.54 5.51 -0.53
N TYR A 59 20.14 6.60 0.13
CA TYR A 59 19.11 7.49 -0.36
C TYR A 59 19.49 8.10 -1.71
N ASP A 60 20.67 8.68 -1.81
CA ASP A 60 21.17 9.31 -3.04
C ASP A 60 21.23 8.30 -4.19
N PHE A 61 21.69 7.07 -3.90
CA PHE A 61 21.68 6.01 -4.90
C PHE A 61 20.28 5.79 -5.49
N PHE A 62 19.27 5.58 -4.65
CA PHE A 62 17.92 5.33 -5.14
C PHE A 62 17.29 6.56 -5.79
N MET A 63 17.53 7.77 -5.27
CA MET A 63 16.99 9.00 -5.85
C MET A 63 17.63 9.37 -7.20
N THR A 64 18.79 8.82 -7.49
CA THR A 64 19.49 9.07 -8.76
C THR A 64 19.38 7.90 -9.74
N TYR A 65 19.03 6.70 -9.30
CA TYR A 65 18.91 5.51 -10.14
C TYR A 65 17.76 5.64 -11.15
N GLY A 66 18.02 5.23 -12.39
CA GLY A 66 17.06 5.31 -13.49
C GLY A 66 17.26 6.53 -14.38
N LYS A 67 18.41 7.21 -14.27
CA LYS A 67 18.75 8.36 -15.16
C LYS A 67 19.46 7.93 -16.43
N THR A 68 20.31 6.90 -16.36
CA THR A 68 21.00 6.38 -17.55
C THR A 68 20.10 5.44 -18.37
N PRO A 69 20.39 5.23 -19.66
CA PRO A 69 19.64 4.29 -20.50
C PRO A 69 19.66 2.85 -19.95
N GLU A 70 20.79 2.41 -19.42
CA GLU A 70 20.99 1.07 -18.84
C GLU A 70 20.12 0.87 -17.61
N GLU A 71 20.12 1.85 -16.70
CA GLU A 71 19.31 1.83 -15.48
C GLU A 71 17.80 1.84 -15.82
N LYS A 72 17.40 2.65 -16.80
CA LYS A 72 16.02 2.66 -17.30
C LYS A 72 15.62 1.30 -17.82
N ALA A 73 16.46 0.66 -18.63
CA ALA A 73 16.19 -0.67 -19.15
C ALA A 73 16.05 -1.73 -18.04
N VAL A 74 16.77 -1.58 -16.91
CA VAL A 74 16.59 -2.44 -15.74
C VAL A 74 15.22 -2.21 -15.11
N LEU A 75 14.85 -0.95 -14.87
CA LEU A 75 13.55 -0.61 -14.26
C LEU A 75 12.39 -1.07 -15.15
N GLU A 76 12.46 -0.87 -16.46
CA GLU A 76 11.45 -1.31 -17.41
C GLU A 76 11.27 -2.83 -17.38
N ARG A 77 12.36 -3.61 -17.34
CA ARG A 77 12.28 -5.08 -17.24
C ARG A 77 11.61 -5.54 -15.93
N LEU A 78 11.79 -4.77 -14.87
CA LEU A 78 11.14 -5.02 -13.56
C LEU A 78 9.70 -4.52 -13.54
N GLY A 79 9.28 -3.72 -14.51
CA GLY A 79 7.99 -3.03 -14.49
C GLY A 79 7.91 -1.95 -13.42
N TRP A 80 9.03 -1.34 -13.08
CA TRP A 80 9.14 -0.33 -12.02
C TRP A 80 9.30 1.07 -12.59
N ALA A 81 8.65 2.03 -11.95
CA ALA A 81 8.94 3.45 -12.14
C ALA A 81 10.20 3.85 -11.34
N PRO A 82 10.83 4.99 -11.67
CA PRO A 82 11.89 5.54 -10.85
C PRO A 82 11.47 5.70 -9.39
N PHE A 83 12.43 5.50 -8.49
CA PHE A 83 12.20 5.62 -7.06
C PHE A 83 11.82 7.05 -6.67
N ARG A 84 11.03 7.16 -5.60
CA ARG A 84 10.58 8.44 -5.07
C ARG A 84 10.78 8.47 -3.55
N PRO A 85 11.01 9.65 -2.98
CA PRO A 85 11.02 9.80 -1.53
C PRO A 85 9.73 9.28 -0.92
N SER A 86 9.86 8.59 0.18
CA SER A 86 8.72 8.06 0.95
C SER A 86 8.93 8.29 2.44
N SER A 87 7.85 8.20 3.18
CA SER A 87 7.84 8.30 4.64
C SER A 87 6.83 7.30 5.21
N ASP A 88 6.78 7.18 6.52
CA ASP A 88 5.81 6.35 7.25
C ASP A 88 4.35 6.68 6.90
N LEU A 89 4.10 7.85 6.32
CA LEU A 89 2.77 8.28 5.86
C LEU A 89 2.23 7.42 4.71
N GLN A 90 3.13 6.87 3.89
CA GLN A 90 2.76 5.90 2.87
C GLN A 90 2.09 4.67 3.46
N LEU A 91 2.39 4.33 4.70
CA LEU A 91 1.86 3.14 5.38
C LEU A 91 0.49 3.37 6.04
N VAL A 92 -0.05 4.59 6.04
CA VAL A 92 -1.35 4.90 6.65
C VAL A 92 -2.48 3.99 6.13
N PRO A 93 -2.64 3.74 4.80
CA PRO A 93 -3.67 2.83 4.31
C PRO A 93 -3.52 1.39 4.84
N ILE A 94 -2.28 0.93 4.98
CA ILE A 94 -1.98 -0.41 5.50
C ILE A 94 -2.28 -0.49 7.00
N ARG A 95 -1.91 0.54 7.77
CA ARG A 95 -2.22 0.63 9.20
C ARG A 95 -3.73 0.64 9.44
N ARG A 96 -4.49 1.39 8.65
CA ARG A 96 -5.97 1.37 8.71
C ARG A 96 -6.53 -0.03 8.47
N LEU A 97 -6.04 -0.72 7.45
CA LEU A 97 -6.49 -2.08 7.14
C LEU A 97 -6.16 -3.05 8.29
N ALA A 98 -4.98 -2.94 8.88
CA ALA A 98 -4.58 -3.73 10.04
C ALA A 98 -5.49 -3.50 11.25
N LEU A 99 -5.77 -2.24 11.59
CA LEU A 99 -6.68 -1.87 12.67
C LEU A 99 -8.11 -2.36 12.42
N PHE A 100 -8.57 -2.28 11.16
CA PHE A 100 -9.90 -2.80 10.80
C PHE A 100 -9.99 -4.31 11.02
N LYS A 101 -8.95 -5.05 10.59
CA LYS A 101 -8.85 -6.50 10.83
C LYS A 101 -8.81 -6.82 12.32
N GLU A 102 -8.04 -6.06 13.10
CA GLU A 102 -7.95 -6.23 14.55
C GLU A 102 -9.31 -6.00 15.21
N MET A 103 -10.02 -4.93 14.83
CA MET A 103 -11.35 -4.62 15.34
C MET A 103 -12.35 -5.75 15.06
N GLN A 104 -12.34 -6.34 13.87
CA GLN A 104 -13.17 -7.49 13.56
C GLN A 104 -12.78 -8.69 14.42
N GLY A 105 -11.48 -8.97 14.57
CA GLY A 105 -11.00 -10.05 15.44
C GLY A 105 -11.45 -9.89 16.90
N VAL A 106 -11.47 -8.66 17.43
CA VAL A 106 -11.98 -8.37 18.77
C VAL A 106 -13.50 -8.63 18.85
N LYS A 107 -14.27 -8.16 17.86
CA LYS A 107 -15.73 -8.37 17.82
C LYS A 107 -16.10 -9.85 17.76
N ASP A 108 -15.38 -10.62 16.96
CA ASP A 108 -15.67 -12.04 16.74
C ASP A 108 -15.11 -12.96 17.84
N ASN A 109 -14.30 -12.42 18.74
CA ASN A 109 -13.68 -13.21 19.82
C ASN A 109 -14.71 -13.63 20.87
N LYS A 110 -15.01 -14.93 20.92
CA LYS A 110 -15.97 -15.50 21.88
C LYS A 110 -15.43 -15.61 23.31
N GLY A 111 -14.11 -15.47 23.50
CA GLY A 111 -13.47 -15.54 24.83
C GLY A 111 -13.43 -14.21 25.58
N LEU A 112 -13.74 -13.08 24.93
CA LEU A 112 -13.76 -11.78 25.55
C LEU A 112 -15.15 -11.44 26.07
N LYS A 113 -15.20 -10.80 27.26
CA LYS A 113 -16.44 -10.22 27.79
C LYS A 113 -16.86 -8.99 27.01
N ASP A 114 -18.14 -8.67 27.01
CA ASP A 114 -18.68 -7.56 26.21
C ASP A 114 -18.09 -6.21 26.61
N GLU A 115 -17.80 -5.97 27.88
CA GLU A 115 -17.14 -4.75 28.37
C GLU A 115 -15.70 -4.64 27.83
N GLU A 116 -14.96 -5.76 27.81
CA GLU A 116 -13.59 -5.79 27.25
C GLU A 116 -13.59 -5.57 25.73
N LYS A 117 -14.57 -6.15 25.03
CA LYS A 117 -14.74 -5.90 23.59
C LYS A 117 -15.02 -4.43 23.31
N THR A 118 -15.95 -3.84 24.05
CA THR A 118 -16.33 -2.42 23.90
C THR A 118 -15.12 -1.52 24.13
N SER A 119 -14.37 -1.74 25.21
CA SER A 119 -13.17 -0.96 25.49
C SER A 119 -12.10 -1.08 24.40
N LYS A 120 -11.81 -2.29 23.95
CA LYS A 120 -10.81 -2.53 22.87
C LYS A 120 -11.26 -1.96 21.53
N VAL A 121 -12.53 -2.10 21.17
CA VAL A 121 -13.07 -1.52 19.94
C VAL A 121 -12.98 0.00 19.98
N ALA A 122 -13.32 0.63 21.12
CA ALA A 122 -13.21 2.08 21.27
C ALA A 122 -11.75 2.58 21.13
N ALA A 123 -10.79 1.85 21.70
CA ALA A 123 -9.37 2.18 21.57
C ALA A 123 -8.88 2.07 20.12
N ILE A 124 -9.30 1.03 19.38
CA ILE A 124 -8.96 0.86 17.96
C ILE A 124 -9.63 1.96 17.13
N GLN A 125 -10.86 2.33 17.46
CA GLN A 125 -11.59 3.37 16.75
C GLN A 125 -10.93 4.75 16.91
N ALA A 126 -10.44 5.08 18.10
CA ALA A 126 -9.65 6.29 18.33
C ALA A 126 -8.37 6.32 17.46
N GLN A 127 -7.68 5.19 17.31
CA GLN A 127 -6.52 5.09 16.42
C GLN A 127 -6.88 5.28 14.93
N LEU A 128 -8.01 4.76 14.50
CA LEU A 128 -8.52 4.98 13.13
C LEU A 128 -8.83 6.46 12.89
N GLU A 129 -9.46 7.14 13.84
CA GLU A 129 -9.74 8.58 13.76
C GLU A 129 -8.47 9.41 13.72
N ASP A 130 -7.42 9.03 14.46
CA ASP A 130 -6.10 9.68 14.39
C ASP A 130 -5.47 9.53 13.00
N LEU A 131 -5.54 8.36 12.40
CA LEU A 131 -5.07 8.14 11.03
C LEU A 131 -5.88 8.91 10.00
N ASP A 132 -7.17 9.09 10.20
CA ASP A 132 -8.04 9.89 9.34
C ASP A 132 -7.68 11.37 9.41
N ARG A 133 -7.47 11.90 10.61
CA ARG A 133 -6.99 13.28 10.82
C ARG A 133 -5.62 13.51 10.14
N LEU A 134 -4.71 12.56 10.29
CA LEU A 134 -3.40 12.64 9.63
C LEU A 134 -3.53 12.65 8.12
N THR A 135 -4.37 11.79 7.56
CA THR A 135 -4.62 11.72 6.11
C THR A 135 -5.22 13.02 5.57
N ALA A 136 -6.19 13.60 6.29
CA ALA A 136 -6.82 14.86 5.93
C ALA A 136 -5.82 16.02 5.95
N ALA A 137 -4.97 16.11 6.97
CA ALA A 137 -3.93 17.12 7.08
C ALA A 137 -2.93 17.05 5.92
N LEU A 138 -2.53 15.83 5.53
CA LEU A 138 -1.63 15.61 4.39
C LEU A 138 -2.27 15.99 3.06
N GLY A 139 -3.54 15.65 2.86
CA GLY A 139 -4.31 16.04 1.67
C GLY A 139 -4.39 17.56 1.53
N ALA A 140 -4.63 18.26 2.63
CA ALA A 140 -4.65 19.73 2.66
C ALA A 140 -3.29 20.33 2.30
N MET A 141 -2.17 19.80 2.84
CA MET A 141 -0.82 20.26 2.51
C MET A 141 -0.46 20.04 1.03
N THR A 142 -0.89 18.92 0.46
CA THR A 142 -0.62 18.59 -0.95
C THR A 142 -1.40 19.52 -1.89
N SER A 143 -2.61 19.92 -1.53
CA SER A 143 -3.44 20.85 -2.33
C SER A 143 -2.87 22.26 -2.30
N VAL A 144 -2.35 22.74 -1.17
CA VAL A 144 -1.68 24.05 -1.06
C VAL A 144 -0.42 24.09 -1.95
N ASN A 145 0.41 23.05 -1.94
CA ASN A 145 1.61 23.00 -2.78
C ASN A 145 1.31 22.97 -4.30
N LYS A 146 0.14 22.43 -4.72
CA LYS A 146 -0.30 22.48 -6.12
C LYS A 146 -0.82 23.86 -6.53
N ALA A 147 -1.30 24.67 -5.60
CA ALA A 147 -1.84 25.99 -5.88
C ALA A 147 -0.72 27.08 -5.99
N VAL A 148 0.50 26.76 -5.58
CA VAL A 148 1.66 27.67 -5.58
C VAL A 148 2.62 27.40 -6.76
N GLN A 149 2.37 26.38 -7.57
CA GLN A 149 3.08 26.08 -8.83
C GLN A 149 2.26 26.53 -10.05
#